data_dfd6c6f9957cb180e497333cffa10f6c
#
_entry.id   dfd6c6f9957cb180e497333cffa10f6c
#
_cell.length_a   1.000
_cell.length_b   1.000
_cell.length_c   1.000
_cell.angle_alpha   90.00
_cell.angle_beta   90.00
_cell.angle_gamma   90.00
#
_symmetry.space_group_name_H-M   'P 1'
#
loop_
_entity.id
_entity.type
_entity.pdbx_description
1 polymer ?
#
loop_
_entity_poly.entity_id
_entity_poly.type
_entity_poly.pdbx_seq_one_letter_code
_entity_poly.pdbx_strand_id
1 'polypeptide(L)'
;MVRARSLLAAASLPLLGLAACIPQVERPAGYGQPAPDRRPQRPYRDPPVQRYNPPPRRDQAVPQDRSDDRPGRDTGAVTTLPAPRPAWEARPVRADAKTIPDTTYLVQPGDTLSKVADRSGAGLEAIARANGLDSPYTIETGERLTIPGGRYHQVRRGETGIAIARAYGVEWSRIVSANALVEPYVLRADQRVLIPDAPGGGRPSAAERASAFKLDIDDILTGGEPALANNQAPAKPIATPRRVLPSNAVVTAPARIASGGFLWPVDGRVVKRFGPGASGERNDGIKIAVPMATPIHAAADGVVAYVGDGIAALGGLVIVKHGGGWTSVYGHASKLLVQRGQSVKRGQTIALSGDTGFADRPELHFELRKGRTPVDPTSQLPRS
;
A
#
# COMPACT_ATOMS: atom_id res chain seq x y z
N MET A 1 -33.89 34.48 48.00
CA MET A 1 -33.11 35.57 48.62
C MET A 1 -31.69 35.09 48.81
N VAL A 2 -30.75 35.82 48.40
CA VAL A 2 -29.36 36.17 48.56
C VAL A 2 -28.51 35.74 47.32
N ARG A 3 -28.20 36.77 46.53
CA ARG A 3 -27.22 36.78 45.46
C ARG A 3 -25.81 36.89 46.03
N ALA A 4 -24.87 36.09 45.58
CA ALA A 4 -23.46 36.37 45.76
C ALA A 4 -22.79 36.55 44.40
N ARG A 5 -22.27 37.76 44.16
CA ARG A 5 -21.42 38.17 43.05
C ARG A 5 -20.00 37.83 43.41
N SER A 6 -19.25 37.16 42.55
CA SER A 6 -17.79 37.03 42.67
C SER A 6 -17.11 37.77 41.55
N LEU A 7 -16.17 38.62 41.95
CA LEU A 7 -15.38 39.54 41.15
C LEU A 7 -14.31 38.78 40.31
N LEU A 8 -14.17 39.21 39.05
CA LEU A 8 -13.00 38.96 38.24
C LEU A 8 -11.82 39.84 38.71
N ALA A 9 -10.73 39.24 39.04
CA ALA A 9 -9.43 39.92 39.19
C ALA A 9 -8.55 39.61 37.97
N ALA A 10 -8.33 40.65 37.15
CA ALA A 10 -7.35 40.60 36.07
C ALA A 10 -5.95 40.81 36.65
N ALA A 11 -5.08 39.82 36.47
CA ALA A 11 -3.67 39.96 36.81
C ALA A 11 -2.86 40.14 35.49
N SER A 12 -2.36 41.36 35.32
CA SER A 12 -1.41 41.74 34.27
C SER A 12 0.00 41.30 34.68
N LEU A 13 0.65 40.41 33.91
CA LEU A 13 2.08 40.13 34.02
C LEU A 13 2.83 40.96 32.99
N PRO A 14 4.01 41.56 33.38
CA PRO A 14 4.84 42.26 32.43
C PRO A 14 5.73 41.26 31.66
N LEU A 15 5.87 41.52 30.34
CA LEU A 15 6.87 40.89 29.46
C LEU A 15 8.25 41.35 29.86
N LEU A 16 9.06 40.46 30.43
CA LEU A 16 10.51 40.61 30.54
C LEU A 16 11.15 39.94 29.32
N GLY A 17 11.73 40.77 28.45
CA GLY A 17 12.51 40.33 27.31
C GLY A 17 13.84 39.70 27.80
N LEU A 18 14.03 38.42 27.55
CA LEU A 18 15.30 37.72 27.65
C LEU A 18 15.93 37.71 26.25
N ALA A 19 16.91 38.61 26.06
CA ALA A 19 17.87 38.53 24.96
C ALA A 19 18.74 37.28 25.15
N ALA A 20 18.51 36.22 24.39
CA ALA A 20 19.37 35.06 24.34
C ALA A 20 20.61 35.39 23.50
N CYS A 21 21.78 35.55 24.18
CA CYS A 21 23.07 35.54 23.51
C CYS A 21 23.33 34.19 22.89
N ILE A 22 23.39 34.14 21.57
CA ILE A 22 23.85 32.96 20.82
C ILE A 22 25.39 33.03 20.84
N PRO A 23 26.12 32.05 21.33
CA PRO A 23 27.57 32.02 21.21
C PRO A 23 27.94 31.77 19.74
N GLN A 24 28.73 32.69 19.18
CA GLN A 24 29.38 32.48 17.89
C GLN A 24 30.40 31.36 18.01
N VAL A 25 30.13 30.25 17.32
CA VAL A 25 31.13 29.18 17.16
C VAL A 25 32.16 29.67 16.14
N GLU A 26 33.39 29.98 16.60
CA GLU A 26 34.54 30.26 15.75
C GLU A 26 34.79 29.04 14.82
N ARG A 27 34.79 29.30 13.51
CA ARG A 27 35.19 28.31 12.52
C ARG A 27 36.71 28.17 12.56
N PRO A 28 37.26 26.97 12.65
CA PRO A 28 38.68 26.74 12.48
C PRO A 28 39.08 27.10 11.06
N ALA A 29 40.11 27.90 10.91
CA ALA A 29 40.73 28.30 9.64
C ALA A 29 41.42 27.10 9.00
N GLY A 30 41.25 26.96 7.69
CA GLY A 30 42.23 26.34 6.82
C GLY A 30 42.04 24.87 6.45
N TYR A 31 41.16 24.62 5.49
CA TYR A 31 41.49 23.62 4.46
C TYR A 31 41.46 24.32 3.10
N GLY A 32 42.65 24.48 2.54
CA GLY A 32 42.83 25.05 1.19
C GLY A 32 42.13 24.20 0.15
N GLN A 33 41.35 24.83 -0.72
CA GLN A 33 40.81 24.20 -1.88
C GLN A 33 41.96 23.71 -2.79
N PRO A 34 41.92 22.48 -3.29
CA PRO A 34 42.89 22.05 -4.30
C PRO A 34 42.64 22.84 -5.58
N ALA A 35 43.71 23.39 -6.13
CA ALA A 35 43.70 24.11 -7.39
C ALA A 35 43.19 23.21 -8.53
N PRO A 36 42.47 23.78 -9.52
CA PRO A 36 42.01 23.01 -10.67
C PRO A 36 43.19 22.51 -11.49
N ASP A 37 43.28 21.19 -11.66
CA ASP A 37 44.28 20.48 -12.45
C ASP A 37 44.15 20.92 -13.93
N ARG A 38 45.02 21.84 -14.36
CA ARG A 38 45.17 22.25 -15.76
C ARG A 38 45.96 21.20 -16.52
N ARG A 39 45.34 20.06 -16.86
CA ARG A 39 45.86 19.16 -17.90
C ARG A 39 45.39 19.67 -19.25
N PRO A 40 46.27 19.82 -20.23
CA PRO A 40 45.86 20.21 -21.58
C PRO A 40 44.98 19.08 -22.17
N GLN A 41 43.77 19.45 -22.55
CA GLN A 41 42.87 18.53 -23.26
C GLN A 41 43.48 18.24 -24.62
N ARG A 42 43.78 16.96 -24.88
CA ARG A 42 44.10 16.49 -26.23
C ARG A 42 42.86 16.69 -27.11
N PRO A 43 43.02 17.21 -28.34
CA PRO A 43 41.92 17.34 -29.28
C PRO A 43 41.35 15.94 -29.57
N TYR A 44 40.03 15.80 -29.36
CA TYR A 44 39.26 14.61 -29.71
C TYR A 44 39.37 14.40 -31.23
N ARG A 45 40.03 13.32 -31.67
CA ARG A 45 40.03 12.90 -33.07
C ARG A 45 38.82 11.96 -33.21
N ASP A 46 37.86 12.35 -34.03
CA ASP A 46 36.76 11.48 -34.43
C ASP A 46 37.32 10.19 -35.08
N PRO A 47 36.80 9.03 -34.74
CA PRO A 47 37.18 7.81 -35.43
C PRO A 47 36.75 7.87 -36.89
N PRO A 48 37.51 7.24 -37.83
CA PRO A 48 37.17 7.31 -39.23
C PRO A 48 35.82 6.68 -39.49
N VAL A 49 34.96 7.40 -40.19
CA VAL A 49 33.66 6.95 -40.66
C VAL A 49 33.90 5.82 -41.65
N GLN A 50 33.68 4.56 -41.23
CA GLN A 50 33.62 3.43 -42.14
C GLN A 50 32.39 3.58 -43.06
N ARG A 51 32.67 3.87 -44.34
CA ARG A 51 31.63 3.85 -45.38
C ARG A 51 31.15 2.41 -45.56
N TYR A 52 29.91 2.16 -45.16
CA TYR A 52 29.23 0.90 -45.41
C TYR A 52 29.00 0.77 -46.92
N ASN A 53 29.71 -0.17 -47.57
CA ASN A 53 29.43 -0.59 -48.94
C ASN A 53 28.50 -1.81 -48.89
N PRO A 54 27.21 -1.66 -49.34
CA PRO A 54 26.35 -2.82 -49.42
C PRO A 54 26.85 -3.78 -50.53
N PRO A 55 26.71 -5.10 -50.32
CA PRO A 55 27.09 -6.10 -51.33
C PRO A 55 26.20 -5.98 -52.58
N PRO A 56 26.72 -6.32 -53.77
CA PRO A 56 25.97 -6.19 -55.01
C PRO A 56 24.72 -7.09 -55.04
N ARG A 57 23.59 -6.52 -55.48
CA ARG A 57 22.35 -7.26 -55.68
C ARG A 57 22.58 -8.30 -56.76
N ARG A 58 22.43 -9.57 -56.44
CA ARG A 58 22.28 -10.65 -57.41
C ARG A 58 20.85 -10.58 -57.96
N ASP A 59 20.73 -10.22 -59.20
CA ASP A 59 19.49 -10.39 -59.96
C ASP A 59 19.22 -11.91 -60.05
N GLN A 60 18.22 -12.35 -59.32
CA GLN A 60 17.63 -13.66 -59.48
C GLN A 60 16.22 -13.49 -60.05
N ALA A 61 16.06 -14.11 -61.21
CA ALA A 61 14.85 -14.15 -61.99
C ALA A 61 13.59 -14.48 -61.18
N VAL A 62 12.51 -13.78 -61.51
CA VAL A 62 11.17 -14.04 -61.04
C VAL A 62 10.59 -15.24 -61.77
N PRO A 63 10.18 -16.32 -61.10
CA PRO A 63 9.20 -17.25 -61.62
C PRO A 63 7.80 -16.77 -61.27
N GLN A 64 7.03 -16.56 -62.31
CA GLN A 64 5.58 -16.33 -62.20
C GLN A 64 4.89 -17.64 -61.80
N ASP A 65 3.84 -17.43 -61.02
CA ASP A 65 2.62 -18.21 -60.88
C ASP A 65 2.68 -19.58 -60.17
N ARG A 66 2.16 -19.58 -58.97
CA ARG A 66 1.22 -20.62 -58.49
C ARG A 66 0.35 -20.05 -57.36
N SER A 67 -0.90 -20.07 -57.67
CA SER A 67 -2.09 -19.84 -56.87
C SER A 67 -2.01 -20.48 -55.48
N ASP A 68 -2.57 -19.71 -54.54
CA ASP A 68 -3.34 -20.12 -53.36
C ASP A 68 -2.81 -21.24 -52.47
N ASP A 69 -2.23 -20.81 -51.39
CA ASP A 69 -2.47 -21.27 -50.01
C ASP A 69 -1.44 -20.57 -49.07
N ARG A 70 -1.72 -19.31 -48.74
CA ARG A 70 -1.07 -18.71 -47.57
C ARG A 70 -1.92 -19.04 -46.36
N PRO A 71 -1.45 -19.92 -45.45
CA PRO A 71 -2.04 -19.99 -44.13
C PRO A 71 -1.92 -18.61 -43.52
N GLY A 72 -3.03 -18.13 -42.99
CA GLY A 72 -3.14 -16.82 -42.36
C GLY A 72 -1.93 -16.51 -41.50
N ARG A 73 -1.42 -15.30 -41.63
CA ARG A 73 -0.52 -14.75 -40.64
C ARG A 73 -1.22 -14.93 -39.30
N ASP A 74 -0.71 -15.88 -38.55
CA ASP A 74 -0.94 -15.98 -37.12
C ASP A 74 -0.57 -14.62 -36.55
N THR A 75 -1.54 -13.72 -36.46
CA THR A 75 -1.45 -12.60 -35.54
C THR A 75 -1.47 -13.27 -34.19
N GLY A 76 -0.27 -13.66 -33.73
CA GLY A 76 -0.08 -14.30 -32.46
C GLY A 76 -0.91 -13.54 -31.45
N ALA A 77 -2.03 -14.14 -31.04
CA ALA A 77 -2.83 -13.66 -29.96
C ALA A 77 -1.84 -13.42 -28.83
N VAL A 78 -1.66 -12.16 -28.45
CA VAL A 78 -0.88 -11.81 -27.29
C VAL A 78 -1.54 -12.56 -26.15
N THR A 79 -0.97 -13.71 -25.82
CA THR A 79 -1.42 -14.52 -24.70
C THR A 79 -1.26 -13.60 -23.49
N THR A 80 -2.34 -12.99 -23.08
CA THR A 80 -2.39 -12.22 -21.85
C THR A 80 -2.04 -13.21 -20.75
N LEU A 81 -0.83 -13.10 -20.22
CA LEU A 81 -0.43 -13.87 -19.04
C LEU A 81 -1.51 -13.64 -17.99
N PRO A 82 -2.02 -14.71 -17.35
CA PRO A 82 -2.99 -14.56 -16.27
C PRO A 82 -2.44 -13.58 -15.25
N ALA A 83 -3.29 -12.69 -14.76
CA ALA A 83 -2.90 -11.72 -13.72
C ALA A 83 -2.22 -12.47 -12.57
N PRO A 84 -1.08 -12.00 -12.05
CA PRO A 84 -0.40 -12.68 -10.95
C PRO A 84 -1.37 -12.74 -9.76
N ARG A 85 -1.46 -13.94 -9.14
CA ARG A 85 -2.31 -14.13 -7.97
C ARG A 85 -2.00 -13.08 -6.89
N PRO A 86 -3.01 -12.52 -6.24
CA PRO A 86 -2.81 -11.61 -5.12
C PRO A 86 -1.89 -12.22 -4.06
N ALA A 87 -1.17 -11.37 -3.32
CA ALA A 87 -0.21 -11.84 -2.32
C ALA A 87 -0.85 -12.76 -1.26
N TRP A 88 -2.09 -12.50 -0.88
CA TRP A 88 -2.86 -13.30 0.10
C TRP A 88 -3.31 -14.67 -0.41
N GLU A 89 -3.30 -14.91 -1.71
CA GLU A 89 -3.57 -16.23 -2.30
C GLU A 89 -2.28 -17.02 -2.55
N ALA A 90 -1.13 -16.34 -2.62
CA ALA A 90 0.15 -16.96 -2.92
C ALA A 90 0.66 -17.85 -1.78
N ARG A 91 0.25 -17.59 -0.53
CA ARG A 91 0.60 -18.39 0.65
C ARG A 91 -0.61 -18.61 1.56
N PRO A 92 -1.21 -19.79 1.52
CA PRO A 92 -2.26 -20.15 2.46
C PRO A 92 -1.71 -20.23 3.90
N VAL A 93 -2.39 -19.56 4.82
CA VAL A 93 -2.06 -19.56 6.24
C VAL A 93 -2.69 -20.77 6.92
N ARG A 94 -1.93 -21.44 7.80
CA ARG A 94 -2.46 -22.47 8.69
C ARG A 94 -3.04 -21.79 9.94
N ALA A 95 -4.27 -22.14 10.29
CA ALA A 95 -4.93 -21.67 11.51
C ALA A 95 -4.43 -22.45 12.73
N ASP A 96 -3.17 -22.26 13.12
CA ASP A 96 -2.46 -22.96 14.20
C ASP A 96 -2.10 -22.03 15.37
N ALA A 97 -2.90 -20.99 15.60
CA ALA A 97 -2.73 -20.09 16.73
C ALA A 97 -2.72 -20.86 18.06
N LYS A 98 -1.78 -20.52 18.92
CA LYS A 98 -1.66 -21.10 20.27
C LYS A 98 -2.51 -20.30 21.24
N THR A 99 -3.31 -20.98 22.05
CA THR A 99 -4.05 -20.38 23.16
C THR A 99 -3.16 -20.36 24.40
N ILE A 100 -2.99 -19.19 25.01
CA ILE A 100 -2.30 -19.02 26.28
C ILE A 100 -3.27 -18.41 27.30
N PRO A 101 -3.16 -18.75 28.59
CA PRO A 101 -3.95 -18.15 29.65
C PRO A 101 -3.41 -16.76 30.01
N ASP A 102 -4.27 -15.92 30.61
CA ASP A 102 -3.78 -14.74 31.34
C ASP A 102 -2.85 -15.16 32.47
N THR A 103 -1.69 -14.52 32.57
CA THR A 103 -0.72 -14.83 33.61
C THR A 103 0.12 -13.60 33.95
N THR A 104 0.90 -13.70 35.05
CA THR A 104 1.84 -12.67 35.45
C THR A 104 3.27 -13.21 35.37
N TYR A 105 4.18 -12.42 34.86
CA TYR A 105 5.59 -12.74 34.74
C TYR A 105 6.43 -11.82 35.64
N LEU A 106 7.32 -12.37 36.43
CA LEU A 106 8.30 -11.59 37.20
C LEU A 106 9.60 -11.47 36.39
N VAL A 107 9.96 -10.24 36.03
CA VAL A 107 11.15 -9.95 35.22
C VAL A 107 12.42 -10.37 35.94
N GLN A 108 13.23 -11.16 35.26
CA GLN A 108 14.49 -11.70 35.78
C GLN A 108 15.69 -10.88 35.24
N PRO A 109 16.84 -10.92 35.91
CA PRO A 109 18.06 -10.26 35.44
C PRO A 109 18.41 -10.68 33.99
N GLY A 110 18.60 -9.71 33.12
CA GLY A 110 18.92 -9.93 31.71
C GLY A 110 17.73 -10.27 30.79
N ASP A 111 16.49 -10.15 31.29
CA ASP A 111 15.30 -10.22 30.44
C ASP A 111 15.15 -8.96 29.61
N THR A 112 14.57 -9.15 28.44
CA THR A 112 14.02 -8.11 27.57
C THR A 112 12.57 -8.45 27.29
N LEU A 113 11.74 -7.47 26.94
CA LEU A 113 10.35 -7.74 26.62
C LEU A 113 10.20 -8.78 25.49
N SER A 114 11.11 -8.76 24.51
CA SER A 114 11.14 -9.78 23.45
C SER A 114 11.35 -11.19 23.99
N LYS A 115 12.29 -11.38 24.92
CA LYS A 115 12.51 -12.69 25.56
C LYS A 115 11.31 -13.16 26.37
N VAL A 116 10.65 -12.23 27.07
CA VAL A 116 9.42 -12.52 27.83
C VAL A 116 8.29 -12.93 26.87
N ALA A 117 8.11 -12.20 25.75
CA ALA A 117 7.15 -12.54 24.71
C ALA A 117 7.44 -13.94 24.13
N ASP A 118 8.70 -14.26 23.85
CA ASP A 118 9.07 -15.57 23.30
C ASP A 118 8.78 -16.73 24.27
N ARG A 119 9.04 -16.56 25.55
CA ARG A 119 8.76 -17.58 26.57
C ARG A 119 7.27 -17.77 26.84
N SER A 120 6.50 -16.67 26.92
CA SER A 120 5.07 -16.72 27.21
C SER A 120 4.24 -17.16 26.00
N GLY A 121 4.73 -16.90 24.79
CA GLY A 121 3.97 -17.12 23.55
C GLY A 121 3.01 -15.99 23.20
N ALA A 122 2.90 -14.94 24.02
CA ALA A 122 2.14 -13.73 23.74
C ALA A 122 2.82 -12.82 22.73
N GLY A 123 2.07 -11.89 22.13
CA GLY A 123 2.64 -10.83 21.31
C GLY A 123 3.37 -9.77 22.13
N LEU A 124 4.54 -9.33 21.68
CA LEU A 124 5.33 -8.29 22.35
C LEU A 124 4.51 -7.02 22.57
N GLU A 125 3.85 -6.53 21.53
CA GLU A 125 3.01 -5.33 21.56
C GLU A 125 1.77 -5.52 22.47
N ALA A 126 1.26 -6.75 22.59
CA ALA A 126 0.17 -7.06 23.49
C ALA A 126 0.62 -6.98 24.95
N ILE A 127 1.80 -7.51 25.27
CA ILE A 127 2.39 -7.40 26.62
C ILE A 127 2.70 -5.93 26.94
N ALA A 128 3.36 -5.21 26.01
CA ALA A 128 3.69 -3.79 26.21
C ALA A 128 2.45 -2.96 26.54
N ARG A 129 1.38 -3.13 25.79
CA ARG A 129 0.12 -2.42 26.00
C ARG A 129 -0.56 -2.79 27.32
N ALA A 130 -0.58 -4.08 27.68
CA ALA A 130 -1.20 -4.54 28.92
C ALA A 130 -0.49 -3.96 30.17
N ASN A 131 0.78 -3.52 30.02
CA ASN A 131 1.61 -2.96 31.08
C ASN A 131 1.90 -1.47 30.91
N GLY A 132 1.31 -0.79 29.92
CA GLY A 132 1.53 0.64 29.67
C GLY A 132 2.98 0.99 29.30
N LEU A 133 3.69 0.07 28.62
CA LEU A 133 5.07 0.27 28.20
C LEU A 133 5.12 0.96 26.84
N ASP A 134 5.79 2.12 26.79
CA ASP A 134 6.09 2.82 25.56
C ASP A 134 7.40 2.33 24.93
N SER A 135 7.53 2.51 23.59
CA SER A 135 8.79 2.21 22.90
C SER A 135 9.94 3.06 23.49
N PRO A 136 11.09 2.46 23.82
CA PRO A 136 11.63 1.16 23.40
C PRO A 136 11.28 -0.06 24.27
N TYR A 137 10.20 -0.01 25.04
CA TYR A 137 9.68 -1.12 25.86
C TYR A 137 10.68 -1.59 26.95
N THR A 138 11.24 -0.65 27.68
CA THR A 138 12.18 -0.91 28.78
C THR A 138 11.44 -1.58 29.93
N ILE A 139 12.01 -2.65 30.48
CA ILE A 139 11.51 -3.38 31.66
C ILE A 139 12.61 -3.47 32.70
N GLU A 140 12.24 -3.52 33.98
CA GLU A 140 13.18 -3.57 35.11
C GLU A 140 13.15 -4.93 35.82
N THR A 141 14.30 -5.36 36.32
CA THR A 141 14.39 -6.60 37.10
C THR A 141 13.52 -6.50 38.36
N GLY A 142 12.67 -7.52 38.59
CA GLY A 142 11.72 -7.54 39.68
C GLY A 142 10.36 -6.92 39.35
N GLU A 143 10.20 -6.30 38.17
CA GLU A 143 8.92 -5.80 37.70
C GLU A 143 7.95 -6.97 37.43
N ARG A 144 6.67 -6.75 37.70
CA ARG A 144 5.61 -7.71 37.39
C ARG A 144 4.88 -7.30 36.12
N LEU A 145 4.97 -8.15 35.10
CA LEU A 145 4.31 -7.93 33.83
C LEU A 145 3.05 -8.79 33.73
N THR A 146 1.94 -8.18 33.38
CA THR A 146 0.72 -8.87 32.94
C THR A 146 0.96 -9.42 31.55
N ILE A 147 0.79 -10.72 31.38
CA ILE A 147 0.84 -11.41 30.09
C ILE A 147 -0.59 -11.68 29.67
N PRO A 148 -1.13 -10.95 28.68
CA PRO A 148 -2.52 -11.10 28.27
C PRO A 148 -2.74 -12.47 27.59
N GLY A 149 -3.71 -13.20 28.06
CA GLY A 149 -4.16 -14.46 27.46
C GLY A 149 -4.82 -14.23 26.09
N GLY A 150 -5.02 -15.32 25.37
CA GLY A 150 -5.67 -15.27 24.06
C GLY A 150 -5.08 -16.26 23.08
N ARG A 151 -5.56 -16.20 21.84
CA ARG A 151 -5.04 -16.99 20.74
C ARG A 151 -4.04 -16.19 19.93
N TYR A 152 -2.79 -16.61 19.90
CA TYR A 152 -1.72 -15.92 19.19
C TYR A 152 -1.25 -16.72 17.98
N HIS A 153 -1.31 -16.11 16.82
CA HIS A 153 -0.74 -16.63 15.58
C HIS A 153 0.69 -16.09 15.40
N GLN A 154 1.65 -16.97 15.18
CA GLN A 154 3.01 -16.59 14.83
C GLN A 154 3.09 -16.36 13.32
N VAL A 155 3.27 -15.10 12.92
CA VAL A 155 3.35 -14.68 11.52
C VAL A 155 4.57 -15.30 10.85
N ARG A 156 4.38 -15.91 9.69
CA ARG A 156 5.46 -16.45 8.87
C ARG A 156 5.80 -15.50 7.74
N ARG A 157 7.05 -15.54 7.31
CA ARG A 157 7.52 -14.73 6.20
C ARG A 157 6.61 -14.90 4.96
N GLY A 158 6.13 -13.79 4.42
CA GLY A 158 5.28 -13.74 3.22
C GLY A 158 3.79 -14.01 3.48
N GLU A 159 3.36 -14.30 4.72
CA GLU A 159 1.95 -14.27 5.07
C GLU A 159 1.44 -12.82 5.04
N THR A 160 0.18 -12.63 4.74
CA THR A 160 -0.47 -11.32 4.71
C THR A 160 -1.54 -11.25 5.78
N GLY A 161 -1.86 -10.03 6.23
CA GLY A 161 -2.96 -9.82 7.17
C GLY A 161 -4.29 -10.39 6.66
N ILE A 162 -4.57 -10.20 5.37
CA ILE A 162 -5.76 -10.79 4.71
C ILE A 162 -5.74 -12.32 4.77
N ALA A 163 -4.61 -12.95 4.46
CA ALA A 163 -4.50 -14.41 4.50
C ALA A 163 -4.70 -14.97 5.92
N ILE A 164 -4.16 -14.28 6.94
CA ILE A 164 -4.37 -14.61 8.35
C ILE A 164 -5.85 -14.44 8.71
N ALA A 165 -6.45 -13.29 8.43
CA ALA A 165 -7.85 -13.00 8.71
C ALA A 165 -8.79 -14.07 8.12
N ARG A 166 -8.56 -14.41 6.84
CA ARG A 166 -9.29 -15.46 6.13
C ARG A 166 -9.13 -16.84 6.78
N ALA A 167 -7.91 -17.20 7.16
CA ALA A 167 -7.63 -18.50 7.77
C ALA A 167 -8.35 -18.71 9.10
N TYR A 168 -8.53 -17.62 9.86
CA TYR A 168 -9.23 -17.67 11.15
C TYR A 168 -10.72 -17.30 11.06
N GLY A 169 -11.23 -16.83 9.91
CA GLY A 169 -12.61 -16.37 9.74
C GLY A 169 -12.92 -15.13 10.56
N VAL A 170 -11.97 -14.23 10.68
CA VAL A 170 -12.07 -12.96 11.44
C VAL A 170 -11.77 -11.82 10.48
N GLU A 171 -12.52 -10.74 10.57
CA GLU A 171 -12.22 -9.52 9.78
C GLU A 171 -10.84 -8.97 10.12
N TRP A 172 -10.10 -8.55 9.10
CA TRP A 172 -8.76 -7.99 9.30
C TRP A 172 -8.77 -6.75 10.20
N SER A 173 -9.77 -5.90 10.08
CA SER A 173 -9.98 -4.72 10.92
C SER A 173 -10.02 -5.06 12.41
N ARG A 174 -10.59 -6.20 12.79
CA ARG A 174 -10.63 -6.67 14.18
C ARG A 174 -9.26 -7.12 14.65
N ILE A 175 -8.47 -7.77 13.78
CA ILE A 175 -7.08 -8.13 14.09
C ILE A 175 -6.24 -6.87 14.25
N VAL A 176 -6.38 -5.88 13.37
CA VAL A 176 -5.72 -4.57 13.47
C VAL A 176 -6.01 -3.91 14.81
N SER A 177 -7.29 -3.83 15.19
CA SER A 177 -7.70 -3.18 16.45
C SER A 177 -7.21 -3.95 17.68
N ALA A 178 -7.33 -5.29 17.70
CA ALA A 178 -6.90 -6.11 18.82
C ALA A 178 -5.39 -6.04 19.08
N ASN A 179 -4.61 -5.78 18.03
CA ASN A 179 -3.14 -5.67 18.10
C ASN A 179 -2.63 -4.23 18.05
N ALA A 180 -3.50 -3.23 17.97
CA ALA A 180 -3.16 -1.82 17.79
C ALA A 180 -2.14 -1.61 16.65
N LEU A 181 -2.31 -2.31 15.53
CA LEU A 181 -1.42 -2.18 14.39
C LEU A 181 -1.55 -0.78 13.79
N VAL A 182 -0.40 -0.18 13.45
CA VAL A 182 -0.33 1.17 12.87
C VAL A 182 0.15 1.10 11.43
N GLU A 183 -0.18 2.14 10.66
CA GLU A 183 0.32 2.24 9.29
C GLU A 183 1.86 2.14 9.23
N PRO A 184 2.41 1.43 8.26
CA PRO A 184 1.78 0.86 7.05
C PRO A 184 1.20 -0.55 7.21
N TYR A 185 0.88 -1.02 8.41
CA TYR A 185 0.26 -2.32 8.73
C TYR A 185 1.04 -3.55 8.21
N VAL A 186 2.32 -3.40 7.95
CA VAL A 186 3.18 -4.49 7.45
C VAL A 186 3.60 -5.36 8.62
N LEU A 187 3.16 -6.61 8.59
CA LEU A 187 3.54 -7.61 9.59
C LEU A 187 5.01 -8.02 9.41
N ARG A 188 5.62 -8.50 10.49
CA ARG A 188 6.96 -9.07 10.46
C ARG A 188 6.93 -10.56 10.71
N ALA A 189 7.85 -11.28 10.10
CA ALA A 189 8.05 -12.68 10.43
C ALA A 189 8.38 -12.80 11.93
N ASP A 190 7.86 -13.87 12.54
CA ASP A 190 7.95 -14.19 13.96
C ASP A 190 7.15 -13.28 14.91
N GLN A 191 6.55 -12.19 14.41
CA GLN A 191 5.58 -11.40 15.18
C GLN A 191 4.41 -12.30 15.59
N ARG A 192 3.95 -12.15 16.84
CA ARG A 192 2.74 -12.84 17.32
C ARG A 192 1.58 -11.88 17.35
N VAL A 193 0.56 -12.21 16.58
CA VAL A 193 -0.66 -11.41 16.50
C VAL A 193 -1.79 -12.10 17.24
N LEU A 194 -2.46 -11.35 18.10
CA LEU A 194 -3.67 -11.79 18.80
C LEU A 194 -4.81 -11.96 17.79
N ILE A 195 -5.41 -13.13 17.75
CA ILE A 195 -6.56 -13.46 16.92
C ILE A 195 -7.82 -13.35 17.77
N PRO A 196 -8.65 -12.32 17.59
CA PRO A 196 -9.93 -12.21 18.31
C PRO A 196 -10.83 -13.40 18.01
N ASP A 197 -11.74 -13.69 18.94
CA ASP A 197 -12.74 -14.73 18.70
C ASP A 197 -13.69 -14.34 17.57
N ALA A 198 -14.06 -15.33 16.75
CA ALA A 198 -15.04 -15.12 15.69
C ALA A 198 -16.41 -14.76 16.31
N PRO A 199 -17.20 -13.90 15.65
CA PRO A 199 -18.56 -13.64 16.10
C PRO A 199 -19.35 -14.97 16.16
N GLY A 200 -19.89 -15.30 17.34
CA GLY A 200 -20.69 -16.53 17.50
C GLY A 200 -20.07 -17.67 18.30
N GLY A 201 -18.84 -17.51 18.81
CA GLY A 201 -18.25 -18.41 19.83
C GLY A 201 -17.94 -19.85 19.42
N GLY A 202 -18.15 -20.23 18.16
CA GLY A 202 -17.86 -21.57 17.62
C GLY A 202 -16.51 -21.62 16.89
N ARG A 203 -16.04 -22.85 16.60
CA ARG A 203 -14.94 -23.09 15.65
C ARG A 203 -15.56 -23.39 14.28
N PRO A 204 -15.77 -22.37 13.40
CA PRO A 204 -16.34 -22.61 12.08
C PRO A 204 -15.40 -23.48 11.24
N SER A 205 -15.95 -24.29 10.36
CA SER A 205 -15.21 -25.08 9.38
C SER A 205 -14.40 -24.18 8.43
N ALA A 206 -13.42 -24.71 7.72
CA ALA A 206 -12.65 -23.94 6.75
C ALA A 206 -13.54 -23.33 5.64
N ALA A 207 -14.58 -24.05 5.22
CA ALA A 207 -15.54 -23.57 4.24
C ALA A 207 -16.40 -22.41 4.77
N GLU A 208 -16.90 -22.52 6.00
CA GLU A 208 -17.67 -21.44 6.65
C GLU A 208 -16.80 -20.18 6.85
N ARG A 209 -15.54 -20.34 7.26
CA ARG A 209 -14.60 -19.21 7.36
C ARG A 209 -14.36 -18.52 6.01
N ALA A 210 -14.19 -19.31 4.95
CA ALA A 210 -13.97 -18.78 3.62
C ALA A 210 -15.21 -18.06 3.05
N SER A 211 -16.41 -18.57 3.33
CA SER A 211 -17.67 -17.95 2.87
C SER A 211 -18.06 -16.69 3.66
N ALA A 212 -17.67 -16.62 4.93
CA ALA A 212 -17.89 -15.44 5.77
C ALA A 212 -16.92 -14.29 5.48
N PHE A 213 -15.79 -14.56 4.83
CA PHE A 213 -14.78 -13.55 4.54
C PHE A 213 -15.18 -12.70 3.32
N LYS A 214 -15.43 -11.42 3.56
CA LYS A 214 -15.67 -10.42 2.51
C LYS A 214 -14.47 -9.50 2.44
N LEU A 215 -13.80 -9.52 1.29
CA LEU A 215 -12.67 -8.64 1.01
C LEU A 215 -13.20 -7.24 0.66
N ASP A 216 -12.68 -6.23 1.32
CA ASP A 216 -12.94 -4.82 1.01
C ASP A 216 -11.65 -4.07 0.64
N ILE A 217 -11.80 -2.78 0.29
CA ILE A 217 -10.66 -1.93 -0.08
C ILE A 217 -9.74 -1.72 1.12
N ASP A 218 -10.29 -1.55 2.32
CA ASP A 218 -9.50 -1.34 3.53
C ASP A 218 -8.65 -2.56 3.86
N ASP A 219 -9.16 -3.76 3.66
CA ASP A 219 -8.41 -5.00 3.81
C ASP A 219 -7.22 -5.02 2.85
N ILE A 220 -7.43 -4.68 1.57
CA ILE A 220 -6.34 -4.64 0.58
C ILE A 220 -5.28 -3.61 0.96
N LEU A 221 -5.70 -2.42 1.39
CA LEU A 221 -4.79 -1.33 1.74
C LEU A 221 -3.95 -1.63 3.00
N THR A 222 -4.54 -2.30 3.99
CA THR A 222 -3.96 -2.47 5.31
C THR A 222 -3.46 -3.89 5.59
N GLY A 223 -4.02 -4.90 4.94
CA GLY A 223 -3.70 -6.31 5.16
C GLY A 223 -3.14 -7.05 3.96
N GLY A 224 -3.05 -6.39 2.78
CA GLY A 224 -2.61 -7.03 1.54
C GLY A 224 -1.10 -7.18 1.39
N GLU A 225 -0.30 -6.50 2.21
CA GLU A 225 1.16 -6.57 2.11
C GLU A 225 1.71 -7.82 2.81
N PRO A 226 2.68 -8.53 2.18
CA PRO A 226 3.30 -9.72 2.76
C PRO A 226 4.23 -9.36 3.93
N ALA A 227 4.25 -10.21 4.95
CA ALA A 227 5.12 -10.05 6.11
C ALA A 227 6.60 -10.05 5.69
N LEU A 228 7.34 -9.06 6.17
CA LEU A 228 8.77 -8.92 5.96
C LEU A 228 9.57 -9.82 6.90
N ALA A 229 10.67 -10.38 6.41
CA ALA A 229 11.68 -10.95 7.29
C ALA A 229 12.34 -9.82 8.12
N ASN A 230 12.87 -10.18 9.30
CA ASN A 230 13.68 -9.26 10.09
C ASN A 230 14.82 -8.70 9.22
N ASN A 231 15.00 -7.40 9.24
CA ASN A 231 16.01 -6.66 8.45
C ASN A 231 15.78 -6.63 6.92
N GLN A 232 14.66 -7.09 6.41
CA GLN A 232 14.35 -6.96 4.97
C GLN A 232 13.75 -5.58 4.70
N ALA A 233 14.36 -4.84 3.75
CA ALA A 233 13.79 -3.59 3.25
C ALA A 233 12.68 -3.87 2.22
N PRO A 234 11.66 -2.98 2.12
CA PRO A 234 10.67 -3.04 1.05
C PRO A 234 11.31 -2.95 -0.33
N ALA A 235 10.69 -3.59 -1.33
CA ALA A 235 11.13 -3.51 -2.70
C ALA A 235 10.98 -2.09 -3.26
N LYS A 236 11.99 -1.63 -4.02
CA LYS A 236 11.90 -0.33 -4.71
C LYS A 236 10.87 -0.41 -5.84
N PRO A 237 10.04 0.65 -6.03
CA PRO A 237 9.12 0.74 -7.15
C PRO A 237 9.86 0.71 -8.49
N ILE A 238 9.22 0.13 -9.51
CA ILE A 238 9.75 0.04 -10.88
C ILE A 238 8.94 0.93 -11.83
N ALA A 239 9.64 1.69 -12.67
CA ALA A 239 8.99 2.62 -13.60
C ALA A 239 8.37 1.93 -14.84
N THR A 240 8.87 0.77 -15.22
CA THR A 240 8.44 0.02 -16.41
C THR A 240 8.15 -1.44 -16.08
N PRO A 241 7.15 -2.07 -16.72
CA PRO A 241 6.70 -3.43 -16.40
C PRO A 241 7.63 -4.54 -16.93
N ARG A 242 8.93 -4.29 -17.12
CA ARG A 242 9.88 -5.32 -17.55
C ARG A 242 10.07 -6.44 -16.53
N ARG A 243 9.66 -6.22 -15.29
CA ARG A 243 9.77 -7.22 -14.22
C ARG A 243 8.54 -7.14 -13.33
N VAL A 244 7.76 -8.20 -13.30
CA VAL A 244 6.68 -8.37 -12.32
C VAL A 244 7.30 -8.51 -10.95
N LEU A 245 6.87 -7.70 -9.98
CA LEU A 245 7.28 -7.89 -8.60
C LEU A 245 6.70 -9.22 -8.09
N PRO A 246 7.51 -10.02 -7.39
CA PRO A 246 6.99 -11.21 -6.73
C PRO A 246 5.82 -10.85 -5.81
N SER A 247 4.85 -11.75 -5.67
CA SER A 247 3.69 -11.55 -4.79
C SER A 247 4.08 -11.32 -3.31
N ASN A 248 5.29 -11.73 -2.92
CA ASN A 248 5.86 -11.55 -1.59
C ASN A 248 6.69 -10.27 -1.41
N ALA A 249 6.68 -9.35 -2.38
CA ALA A 249 7.34 -8.05 -2.25
C ALA A 249 6.40 -7.00 -1.68
N VAL A 250 6.83 -6.25 -0.67
CA VAL A 250 6.09 -5.12 -0.10
C VAL A 250 6.17 -3.91 -1.03
N VAL A 251 5.05 -3.28 -1.30
CA VAL A 251 4.94 -2.06 -2.11
C VAL A 251 4.94 -0.84 -1.19
N THR A 252 5.93 0.03 -1.36
CA THR A 252 6.07 1.26 -0.57
C THR A 252 5.49 2.45 -1.32
N ALA A 253 4.62 3.21 -0.65
CA ALA A 253 4.13 4.49 -1.17
C ALA A 253 5.24 5.55 -1.22
N PRO A 254 5.18 6.53 -2.14
CA PRO A 254 6.06 7.69 -2.09
C PRO A 254 5.82 8.49 -0.81
N ALA A 255 6.86 9.14 -0.28
CA ALA A 255 6.77 9.89 0.98
C ALA A 255 5.82 11.10 0.90
N ARG A 256 5.69 11.74 -0.27
CA ARG A 256 4.85 12.93 -0.50
C ARG A 256 4.17 12.85 -1.86
N ILE A 257 2.98 13.48 -1.97
CA ILE A 257 2.36 13.75 -3.28
C ILE A 257 3.23 14.77 -4.02
N ALA A 258 3.50 14.52 -5.30
CA ALA A 258 4.19 15.48 -6.15
C ALA A 258 3.39 16.79 -6.27
N SER A 259 4.08 17.90 -6.59
CA SER A 259 3.45 19.20 -6.83
C SER A 259 2.38 19.11 -7.92
N GLY A 260 1.23 19.77 -7.71
CA GLY A 260 0.12 19.80 -8.67
C GLY A 260 -1.15 19.08 -8.21
N GLY A 261 -1.14 18.40 -7.05
CA GLY A 261 -2.32 17.75 -6.50
C GLY A 261 -2.89 16.64 -7.37
N PHE A 262 -4.19 16.37 -7.23
CA PHE A 262 -4.91 15.38 -8.03
C PHE A 262 -5.45 16.00 -9.32
N LEU A 263 -5.66 15.14 -10.35
CA LEU A 263 -6.38 15.46 -11.57
C LEU A 263 -7.55 14.50 -11.77
N TRP A 264 -8.52 14.91 -12.59
CA TRP A 264 -9.60 14.04 -12.99
C TRP A 264 -9.03 12.80 -13.72
N PRO A 265 -9.44 11.58 -13.31
CA PRO A 265 -8.93 10.34 -13.90
C PRO A 265 -9.49 10.09 -15.33
N VAL A 266 -10.65 10.64 -15.60
CA VAL A 266 -11.30 10.63 -16.92
C VAL A 266 -12.10 11.91 -17.11
N ASP A 267 -12.36 12.28 -18.34
CA ASP A 267 -13.34 13.32 -18.70
C ASP A 267 -14.70 12.65 -18.90
N GLY A 268 -15.69 13.05 -18.08
CA GLY A 268 -17.01 12.44 -18.10
C GLY A 268 -17.99 13.03 -17.08
N ARG A 269 -19.25 12.66 -17.20
CA ARG A 269 -20.30 13.16 -16.29
C ARG A 269 -20.35 12.32 -15.01
N VAL A 270 -20.28 12.97 -13.85
CA VAL A 270 -20.52 12.31 -12.56
C VAL A 270 -22.01 11.91 -12.47
N VAL A 271 -22.26 10.60 -12.39
CA VAL A 271 -23.62 10.01 -12.33
C VAL A 271 -23.99 9.55 -10.93
N LYS A 272 -23.02 9.28 -10.05
CA LYS A 272 -23.25 9.02 -8.62
C LYS A 272 -22.21 9.78 -7.80
N ARG A 273 -22.68 10.50 -6.80
CA ARG A 273 -21.84 11.34 -5.91
C ARG A 273 -21.36 10.54 -4.70
N PHE A 274 -20.35 11.05 -4.04
CA PHE A 274 -19.86 10.56 -2.75
C PHE A 274 -20.91 10.75 -1.65
N GLY A 275 -20.96 9.81 -0.70
CA GLY A 275 -21.79 9.88 0.48
C GLY A 275 -23.02 8.97 0.46
N PRO A 276 -24.02 9.22 1.32
CA PRO A 276 -25.21 8.38 1.40
C PRO A 276 -26.07 8.56 0.15
N GLY A 277 -26.55 7.43 -0.39
CA GLY A 277 -27.52 7.39 -1.47
C GLY A 277 -28.95 7.50 -0.93
N ALA A 278 -29.92 7.71 -1.84
CA ALA A 278 -31.33 7.86 -1.50
C ALA A 278 -31.96 6.60 -0.86
N SER A 279 -31.44 5.42 -1.18
CA SER A 279 -31.87 4.11 -0.67
C SER A 279 -31.10 3.63 0.57
N GLY A 280 -30.28 4.49 1.17
CA GLY A 280 -29.50 4.17 2.38
C GLY A 280 -28.16 3.50 2.09
N GLU A 281 -27.84 3.19 0.83
CA GLU A 281 -26.51 2.76 0.44
C GLU A 281 -25.50 3.90 0.55
N ARG A 282 -24.26 3.58 0.91
CA ARG A 282 -23.15 4.52 0.93
C ARG A 282 -22.26 4.32 -0.29
N ASN A 283 -21.92 5.43 -0.95
CA ASN A 283 -20.92 5.45 -2.02
C ASN A 283 -19.62 6.11 -1.50
N ASP A 284 -18.57 5.35 -1.39
CA ASP A 284 -17.27 5.79 -0.87
C ASP A 284 -16.40 6.53 -1.92
N GLY A 285 -16.95 6.74 -3.11
CA GLY A 285 -16.33 7.48 -4.20
C GLY A 285 -17.34 8.22 -5.05
N ILE A 286 -16.98 8.44 -6.31
CA ILE A 286 -17.88 8.94 -7.35
C ILE A 286 -17.92 7.95 -8.50
N LYS A 287 -19.06 7.90 -9.23
CA LYS A 287 -19.16 7.18 -10.48
C LYS A 287 -19.21 8.17 -11.64
N ILE A 288 -18.36 7.97 -12.63
CA ILE A 288 -18.22 8.83 -13.80
C ILE A 288 -18.60 8.02 -15.02
N ALA A 289 -19.70 8.39 -15.69
CA ALA A 289 -20.13 7.76 -16.93
C ALA A 289 -19.20 8.16 -18.07
N VAL A 290 -18.65 7.16 -18.75
CA VAL A 290 -17.73 7.30 -19.88
C VAL A 290 -17.97 6.17 -20.87
N PRO A 291 -17.66 6.35 -22.16
CA PRO A 291 -17.71 5.26 -23.13
C PRO A 291 -16.82 4.08 -22.73
N MET A 292 -17.17 2.87 -23.19
CA MET A 292 -16.34 1.67 -23.02
C MET A 292 -14.92 1.91 -23.55
N ALA A 293 -13.91 1.35 -22.90
CA ALA A 293 -12.51 1.43 -23.28
C ALA A 293 -11.91 2.86 -23.31
N THR A 294 -12.55 3.83 -22.64
CA THR A 294 -11.95 5.16 -22.42
C THR A 294 -10.71 5.03 -21.54
N PRO A 295 -9.58 5.68 -21.88
CA PRO A 295 -8.38 5.66 -21.04
C PRO A 295 -8.64 6.25 -19.67
N ILE A 296 -8.29 5.50 -18.60
CA ILE A 296 -8.32 5.94 -17.22
C ILE A 296 -6.90 6.34 -16.82
N HIS A 297 -6.76 7.54 -16.27
CA HIS A 297 -5.46 8.11 -15.90
C HIS A 297 -5.23 8.11 -14.39
N ALA A 298 -3.98 7.91 -13.97
CA ALA A 298 -3.59 8.07 -12.57
C ALA A 298 -3.80 9.53 -12.12
N ALA A 299 -4.58 9.73 -11.06
CA ALA A 299 -4.93 11.05 -10.56
C ALA A 299 -3.73 11.82 -9.99
N ALA A 300 -2.69 11.13 -9.52
CA ALA A 300 -1.42 11.72 -9.05
C ALA A 300 -0.28 10.72 -9.24
N ASP A 301 0.98 11.19 -9.05
CA ASP A 301 2.15 10.32 -8.98
C ASP A 301 1.97 9.30 -7.85
N GLY A 302 2.37 8.05 -8.08
CA GLY A 302 2.21 7.02 -7.07
C GLY A 302 2.83 5.68 -7.42
N VAL A 303 2.51 4.68 -6.61
CA VAL A 303 2.91 3.29 -6.82
C VAL A 303 1.67 2.41 -6.77
N VAL A 304 1.53 1.55 -7.76
CA VAL A 304 0.41 0.62 -7.87
C VAL A 304 0.50 -0.41 -6.74
N ALA A 305 -0.45 -0.37 -5.82
CA ALA A 305 -0.55 -1.27 -4.69
C ALA A 305 -1.31 -2.56 -5.04
N TYR A 306 -2.34 -2.44 -5.87
CA TYR A 306 -3.17 -3.56 -6.28
C TYR A 306 -3.61 -3.45 -7.74
N VAL A 307 -3.71 -4.59 -8.39
CA VAL A 307 -4.31 -4.78 -9.73
C VAL A 307 -5.00 -6.13 -9.73
N GLY A 308 -6.28 -6.16 -10.08
CA GLY A 308 -7.06 -7.41 -10.15
C GLY A 308 -8.55 -7.16 -10.10
N ASP A 309 -9.32 -8.21 -9.87
CA ASP A 309 -10.78 -8.24 -9.79
C ASP A 309 -11.30 -8.89 -8.49
N GLY A 310 -10.46 -8.92 -7.45
CA GLY A 310 -10.75 -9.61 -6.18
C GLY A 310 -11.92 -9.02 -5.38
N ILE A 311 -12.40 -7.80 -5.70
CA ILE A 311 -13.62 -7.22 -5.13
C ILE A 311 -14.71 -7.28 -6.19
N ALA A 312 -15.60 -8.28 -6.05
CA ALA A 312 -16.64 -8.55 -7.04
C ALA A 312 -17.49 -7.31 -7.40
N ALA A 313 -17.79 -6.46 -6.43
CA ALA A 313 -18.57 -5.24 -6.66
C ALA A 313 -17.86 -4.22 -7.56
N LEU A 314 -16.54 -4.15 -7.51
CA LEU A 314 -15.73 -3.17 -8.26
C LEU A 314 -15.17 -3.72 -9.57
N GLY A 315 -15.21 -5.04 -9.77
CA GLY A 315 -14.70 -5.67 -10.99
C GLY A 315 -13.21 -5.43 -11.20
N GLY A 316 -12.83 -5.07 -12.43
CA GLY A 316 -11.44 -4.71 -12.74
C GLY A 316 -11.00 -3.47 -11.97
N LEU A 317 -9.97 -3.63 -11.14
CA LEU A 317 -9.60 -2.70 -10.09
C LEU A 317 -8.11 -2.37 -10.12
N VAL A 318 -7.79 -1.08 -10.06
CA VAL A 318 -6.44 -0.58 -9.79
C VAL A 318 -6.47 0.25 -8.50
N ILE A 319 -5.50 0.04 -7.62
CA ILE A 319 -5.30 0.86 -6.42
C ILE A 319 -3.89 1.45 -6.47
N VAL A 320 -3.78 2.77 -6.33
CA VAL A 320 -2.51 3.49 -6.35
C VAL A 320 -2.28 4.19 -5.00
N LYS A 321 -1.17 3.87 -4.34
CA LYS A 321 -0.71 4.57 -3.14
C LYS A 321 0.08 5.81 -3.55
N HIS A 322 -0.31 6.96 -3.01
CA HIS A 322 0.35 8.26 -3.19
C HIS A 322 1.09 8.67 -1.93
N GLY A 323 1.80 9.77 -1.98
CA GLY A 323 2.47 10.31 -0.80
C GLY A 323 1.51 10.87 0.24
N GLY A 324 1.98 10.96 1.49
CA GLY A 324 1.21 11.55 2.58
C GLY A 324 -0.03 10.77 3.00
N GLY A 325 -0.05 9.45 2.83
CA GLY A 325 -1.16 8.59 3.21
C GLY A 325 -2.38 8.68 2.30
N TRP A 326 -2.26 9.21 1.09
CA TRP A 326 -3.31 9.22 0.09
C TRP A 326 -3.31 7.96 -0.77
N THR A 327 -4.49 7.53 -1.14
CA THR A 327 -4.72 6.40 -2.04
C THR A 327 -5.85 6.75 -3.01
N SER A 328 -5.71 6.33 -4.26
CA SER A 328 -6.79 6.37 -5.26
C SER A 328 -7.18 4.97 -5.71
N VAL A 329 -8.46 4.79 -5.97
CA VAL A 329 -9.10 3.54 -6.36
C VAL A 329 -9.81 3.75 -7.69
N TYR A 330 -9.63 2.82 -8.63
CA TYR A 330 -10.20 2.86 -9.97
C TYR A 330 -10.88 1.53 -10.27
N GLY A 331 -12.22 1.49 -10.19
CA GLY A 331 -13.06 0.31 -10.39
C GLY A 331 -13.79 0.30 -11.73
N HIS A 332 -14.41 -0.84 -12.02
CA HIS A 332 -15.18 -1.15 -13.23
C HIS A 332 -14.37 -1.18 -14.53
N ALA A 333 -13.03 -1.33 -14.43
CA ALA A 333 -12.17 -1.35 -15.60
C ALA A 333 -12.37 -2.61 -16.45
N SER A 334 -12.42 -2.45 -17.78
CA SER A 334 -12.44 -3.56 -18.73
C SER A 334 -11.06 -4.15 -19.00
N LYS A 335 -10.00 -3.32 -18.86
CA LYS A 335 -8.62 -3.74 -19.08
C LYS A 335 -7.68 -3.00 -18.12
N LEU A 336 -6.77 -3.75 -17.49
CA LEU A 336 -5.76 -3.24 -16.57
C LEU A 336 -4.42 -3.16 -17.32
N LEU A 337 -3.75 -1.99 -17.28
CA LEU A 337 -2.56 -1.69 -18.10
C LEU A 337 -1.29 -1.52 -17.28
N VAL A 338 -1.39 -1.71 -15.97
CA VAL A 338 -0.29 -1.57 -15.01
C VAL A 338 -0.14 -2.83 -14.18
N GLN A 339 0.95 -2.91 -13.41
CA GLN A 339 1.24 -4.03 -12.53
C GLN A 339 1.51 -3.55 -11.10
N ARG A 340 1.23 -4.41 -10.11
CA ARG A 340 1.56 -4.15 -8.71
C ARG A 340 3.06 -3.80 -8.55
N GLY A 341 3.36 -2.74 -7.80
CA GLY A 341 4.71 -2.22 -7.58
C GLY A 341 5.24 -1.32 -8.68
N GLN A 342 4.47 -1.08 -9.75
CA GLN A 342 4.83 -0.11 -10.79
C GLN A 342 4.66 1.32 -10.27
N SER A 343 5.67 2.16 -10.50
CA SER A 343 5.54 3.61 -10.35
C SER A 343 4.75 4.17 -11.52
N VAL A 344 3.76 4.98 -11.22
CA VAL A 344 2.95 5.69 -12.22
C VAL A 344 3.07 7.20 -12.03
N LYS A 345 2.96 7.92 -13.14
CA LYS A 345 2.95 9.37 -13.18
C LYS A 345 1.52 9.89 -13.25
N ARG A 346 1.28 11.04 -12.66
CA ARG A 346 0.03 11.80 -12.81
C ARG A 346 -0.31 11.94 -14.28
N GLY A 347 -1.53 11.57 -14.68
CA GLY A 347 -1.98 11.56 -16.08
C GLY A 347 -1.54 10.34 -16.89
N GLN A 348 -0.75 9.42 -16.35
CA GLN A 348 -0.41 8.17 -17.04
C GLN A 348 -1.64 7.28 -17.16
N THR A 349 -1.90 6.71 -18.34
CA THR A 349 -2.96 5.71 -18.52
C THR A 349 -2.63 4.43 -17.73
N ILE A 350 -3.58 3.99 -16.88
CA ILE A 350 -3.42 2.83 -15.99
C ILE A 350 -4.43 1.72 -16.27
N ALA A 351 -5.57 2.06 -16.89
CA ALA A 351 -6.62 1.11 -17.21
C ALA A 351 -7.49 1.65 -18.35
N LEU A 352 -8.43 0.84 -18.83
CA LEU A 352 -9.51 1.25 -19.74
C LEU A 352 -10.84 1.07 -19.01
N SER A 353 -11.76 2.02 -19.18
CA SER A 353 -13.11 1.97 -18.60
C SER A 353 -13.90 0.76 -19.09
N GLY A 354 -14.83 0.32 -18.28
CA GLY A 354 -15.67 -0.83 -18.55
C GLY A 354 -16.98 -0.80 -17.79
N ASP A 355 -17.61 -1.95 -17.73
CA ASP A 355 -18.84 -2.24 -17.02
C ASP A 355 -18.69 -3.47 -16.12
N THR A 356 -17.46 -3.78 -15.70
CA THR A 356 -17.18 -4.95 -14.87
C THR A 356 -17.66 -4.76 -13.43
N GLY A 357 -17.88 -5.85 -12.71
CA GLY A 357 -18.42 -5.81 -11.34
C GLY A 357 -19.91 -5.44 -11.31
N PHE A 358 -20.29 -4.55 -10.39
CA PHE A 358 -21.69 -4.08 -10.25
C PHE A 358 -21.89 -2.71 -10.90
N ALA A 359 -21.38 -2.56 -12.11
CA ALA A 359 -21.61 -1.37 -12.92
C ALA A 359 -22.92 -1.52 -13.72
N ASP A 360 -23.78 -0.50 -13.71
CA ASP A 360 -25.03 -0.50 -14.46
C ASP A 360 -24.81 -0.10 -15.92
N ARG A 361 -23.67 0.45 -16.25
CA ARG A 361 -23.26 0.99 -17.55
C ARG A 361 -21.75 1.11 -17.64
N PRO A 362 -21.15 1.39 -18.79
CA PRO A 362 -19.75 1.77 -18.86
C PRO A 362 -19.49 3.02 -18.02
N GLU A 363 -18.66 2.89 -16.98
CA GLU A 363 -18.36 3.94 -16.01
C GLU A 363 -17.02 3.68 -15.33
N LEU A 364 -16.49 4.69 -14.69
CA LEU A 364 -15.40 4.59 -13.72
C LEU A 364 -15.95 4.80 -12.32
N HIS A 365 -15.74 3.85 -11.41
CA HIS A 365 -15.84 4.09 -9.99
C HIS A 365 -14.49 4.65 -9.50
N PHE A 366 -14.49 5.86 -8.93
CA PHE A 366 -13.28 6.54 -8.49
C PHE A 366 -13.39 6.95 -7.01
N GLU A 367 -12.42 6.50 -6.20
CA GLU A 367 -12.30 6.92 -4.80
C GLU A 367 -10.98 7.62 -4.54
N LEU A 368 -11.01 8.57 -3.61
CA LEU A 368 -9.85 9.08 -2.90
C LEU A 368 -9.98 8.73 -1.42
N ARG A 369 -8.89 8.27 -0.83
CA ARG A 369 -8.84 7.90 0.59
C ARG A 369 -7.66 8.56 1.26
N LYS A 370 -7.87 8.99 2.52
CA LYS A 370 -6.81 9.47 3.39
C LYS A 370 -6.64 8.48 4.54
N GLY A 371 -5.53 7.75 4.53
CA GLY A 371 -5.42 6.54 5.34
C GLY A 371 -6.52 5.54 4.95
N ARG A 372 -7.34 5.14 5.90
CA ARG A 372 -8.49 4.25 5.70
C ARG A 372 -9.80 4.96 5.37
N THR A 373 -9.85 6.29 5.51
CA THR A 373 -11.09 7.06 5.40
C THR A 373 -11.34 7.51 3.97
N PRO A 374 -12.46 7.14 3.34
CA PRO A 374 -12.89 7.70 2.07
C PRO A 374 -13.15 9.21 2.20
N VAL A 375 -12.72 9.96 1.19
CA VAL A 375 -12.86 11.41 1.10
C VAL A 375 -13.59 11.74 -0.18
N ASP A 376 -14.50 12.74 -0.15
CA ASP A 376 -15.18 13.19 -1.37
C ASP A 376 -14.15 13.61 -2.44
N PRO A 377 -14.05 12.86 -3.56
CA PRO A 377 -13.08 13.17 -4.59
C PRO A 377 -13.27 14.55 -5.20
N THR A 378 -14.51 15.04 -5.27
CA THR A 378 -14.82 16.34 -5.89
C THR A 378 -14.24 17.52 -5.11
N SER A 379 -13.97 17.32 -3.81
CA SER A 379 -13.32 18.32 -2.97
C SER A 379 -11.80 18.42 -3.18
N GLN A 380 -11.20 17.41 -3.79
CA GLN A 380 -9.75 17.29 -3.99
C GLN A 380 -9.33 17.48 -5.46
N LEU A 381 -10.27 17.35 -6.38
CA LEU A 381 -10.05 17.49 -7.81
C LEU A 381 -10.19 18.97 -8.25
N PRO A 382 -9.53 19.40 -9.35
CA PRO A 382 -9.70 20.72 -9.90
C PRO A 382 -11.17 20.99 -10.22
N ARG A 383 -11.62 22.22 -10.01
CA ARG A 383 -12.95 22.66 -10.46
C ARG A 383 -12.99 22.57 -11.98
N SER A 384 -13.98 21.87 -12.52
CA SER A 384 -14.28 21.77 -13.95
C SER A 384 -14.96 23.04 -14.45
#